data_20590487dc5ef38cbe42ec8f41e769c5
#
_entry.id   20590487dc5ef38cbe42ec8f41e769c5
#
_cell.length_a   1.000
_cell.length_b   1.000
_cell.length_c   1.000
_cell.angle_alpha   90.00
_cell.angle_beta   90.00
_cell.angle_gamma   90.00
#
_symmetry.space_group_name_H-M   'P 1'
#
loop_
_entity.id
_entity.type
_entity.pdbx_description
1 polymer ?
#
loop_
_entity_poly.entity_id
_entity_poly.type
_entity_poly.pdbx_seq_one_letter_code
_entity_poly.pdbx_strand_id
1 'polypeptide(L)'
;MTFLVIVASLTIAVPASAQDKQPPYWASLASGQAMTHTGPGRNYPNVWLYQRRDLPVRVVKKYQTWRLIQDPDGAQGWMLVSMLSDRRTAMVRPGDPRPVFADPNDGARVRYRVEAGAVGRISKCKGDGWCRIEIGKKEGYVRTNELWGVGGNEIVD
;
A
#
# COMPACT_ATOMS: atom_id res chain seq x y z
N MET A 1 42.95 -40.65 29.47
CA MET A 1 42.95 -39.49 28.55
C MET A 1 41.67 -39.59 27.73
N THR A 2 40.68 -38.80 28.11
CA THR A 2 39.34 -38.79 27.47
C THR A 2 39.28 -37.62 26.52
N PHE A 3 39.19 -37.88 25.21
CA PHE A 3 39.06 -36.82 24.18
C PHE A 3 37.60 -36.38 24.08
N LEU A 4 37.36 -35.11 24.37
CA LEU A 4 36.08 -34.45 24.21
C LEU A 4 35.98 -33.95 22.76
N VAL A 5 35.10 -34.57 21.95
CA VAL A 5 34.82 -34.11 20.58
C VAL A 5 33.73 -33.03 20.66
N ILE A 6 34.09 -31.79 20.38
CA ILE A 6 33.16 -30.67 20.25
C ILE A 6 32.62 -30.67 18.83
N VAL A 7 31.35 -31.05 18.65
CA VAL A 7 30.64 -30.94 17.38
C VAL A 7 30.09 -29.49 17.26
N ALA A 8 30.72 -28.67 16.44
CA ALA A 8 30.24 -27.35 16.11
C ALA A 8 29.07 -27.45 15.14
N SER A 9 27.85 -27.18 15.61
CA SER A 9 26.66 -27.11 14.76
C SER A 9 26.66 -25.80 13.94
N LEU A 10 26.88 -25.93 12.64
CA LEU A 10 26.78 -24.81 11.70
C LEU A 10 25.31 -24.53 11.41
N THR A 11 24.75 -23.48 12.01
CA THR A 11 23.41 -22.99 11.69
C THR A 11 23.45 -22.23 10.36
N ILE A 12 22.94 -22.84 9.30
CA ILE A 12 22.76 -22.20 8.00
C ILE A 12 21.55 -21.24 8.13
N ALA A 13 21.81 -19.93 8.15
CA ALA A 13 20.77 -18.92 8.04
C ALA A 13 20.19 -18.97 6.62
N VAL A 14 18.98 -19.51 6.47
CA VAL A 14 18.22 -19.44 5.21
C VAL A 14 17.84 -17.96 5.00
N PRO A 15 18.21 -17.32 3.87
CA PRO A 15 17.76 -15.97 3.60
C PRO A 15 16.22 -15.97 3.55
N ALA A 16 15.59 -15.07 4.28
CA ALA A 16 14.16 -14.82 4.20
C ALA A 16 13.84 -14.38 2.77
N SER A 17 13.34 -15.30 1.96
CA SER A 17 12.81 -14.99 0.63
C SER A 17 11.76 -13.91 0.80
N ALA A 18 11.91 -12.77 0.10
CA ALA A 18 10.86 -11.77 0.01
C ALA A 18 9.57 -12.49 -0.42
N GLN A 19 8.62 -12.60 0.51
CA GLN A 19 7.42 -13.40 0.32
C GLN A 19 6.65 -12.80 -0.85
N ASP A 20 6.57 -13.50 -1.99
CA ASP A 20 5.83 -13.08 -3.17
C ASP A 20 4.35 -12.93 -2.80
N LYS A 21 3.92 -11.67 -2.61
CA LYS A 21 2.57 -11.33 -2.15
C LYS A 21 1.52 -11.93 -3.09
N GLN A 22 0.56 -12.64 -2.51
CA GLN A 22 -0.57 -13.19 -3.26
C GLN A 22 -1.69 -12.14 -3.38
N PRO A 23 -2.23 -11.91 -4.58
CA PRO A 23 -3.40 -11.04 -4.76
C PRO A 23 -4.65 -11.58 -4.01
N PRO A 24 -5.53 -10.68 -3.53
CA PRO A 24 -5.42 -9.23 -3.64
C PRO A 24 -4.54 -8.61 -2.55
N TYR A 25 -3.74 -7.59 -2.89
CA TYR A 25 -2.96 -6.81 -1.93
C TYR A 25 -2.85 -5.33 -2.35
N TRP A 26 -2.48 -4.48 -1.39
CA TRP A 26 -2.27 -3.06 -1.65
C TRP A 26 -0.82 -2.76 -2.03
N ALA A 27 -0.66 -1.87 -2.99
CA ALA A 27 0.60 -1.29 -3.42
C ALA A 27 0.41 0.21 -3.71
N SER A 28 1.47 0.90 -4.02
CA SER A 28 1.42 2.28 -4.51
C SER A 28 2.26 2.46 -5.76
N LEU A 29 2.00 3.51 -6.55
CA LEU A 29 2.82 3.81 -7.71
C LEU A 29 4.20 4.31 -7.29
N ALA A 30 5.25 3.65 -7.77
CA ALA A 30 6.65 3.99 -7.45
C ALA A 30 7.13 5.25 -8.17
N SER A 31 6.49 5.58 -9.31
CA SER A 31 6.90 6.65 -10.22
C SER A 31 5.81 7.72 -10.34
N GLY A 32 6.21 8.93 -10.74
CA GLY A 32 5.29 10.01 -11.14
C GLY A 32 4.56 9.73 -12.44
N GLN A 33 5.01 8.75 -13.23
CA GLN A 33 4.35 8.29 -14.46
C GLN A 33 4.36 6.77 -14.52
N ALA A 34 3.20 6.16 -14.75
CA ALA A 34 3.06 4.72 -14.89
C ALA A 34 1.97 4.38 -15.90
N MET A 35 2.32 3.58 -16.91
CA MET A 35 1.41 3.15 -17.97
C MET A 35 0.78 1.80 -17.65
N THR A 36 -0.52 1.65 -17.92
CA THR A 36 -1.20 0.36 -17.95
C THR A 36 -1.52 -0.09 -19.36
N HIS A 37 -1.65 -1.40 -19.54
CA HIS A 37 -1.94 -2.07 -20.78
C HIS A 37 -3.20 -2.95 -20.67
N THR A 38 -3.80 -3.31 -21.80
CA THR A 38 -4.96 -4.21 -21.85
C THR A 38 -4.62 -5.65 -21.44
N GLY A 39 -3.34 -6.04 -21.53
CA GLY A 39 -2.85 -7.38 -21.21
C GLY A 39 -1.45 -7.35 -20.60
N PRO A 40 -0.96 -8.50 -20.10
CA PRO A 40 0.32 -8.60 -19.39
C PRO A 40 1.51 -8.68 -20.36
N GLY A 41 1.77 -7.58 -21.06
CA GLY A 41 2.88 -7.47 -22.01
C GLY A 41 2.95 -6.09 -22.66
N ARG A 42 4.15 -5.69 -23.09
CA ARG A 42 4.37 -4.38 -23.76
C ARG A 42 3.77 -4.30 -25.17
N ASN A 43 3.46 -5.44 -25.78
CA ASN A 43 2.80 -5.55 -27.08
C ASN A 43 1.28 -5.36 -27.00
N TYR A 44 0.70 -5.32 -25.79
CA TYR A 44 -0.71 -4.99 -25.62
C TYR A 44 -0.93 -3.47 -25.65
N PRO A 45 -2.07 -3.01 -26.18
CA PRO A 45 -2.39 -1.59 -26.24
C PRO A 45 -2.32 -0.90 -24.88
N ASN A 46 -1.89 0.35 -24.89
CA ASN A 46 -1.93 1.23 -23.71
C ASN A 46 -3.39 1.54 -23.36
N VAL A 47 -3.70 1.58 -22.06
CA VAL A 47 -5.04 1.92 -21.54
C VAL A 47 -5.02 3.27 -20.86
N TRP A 48 -4.13 3.46 -19.88
CA TRP A 48 -4.13 4.63 -19.03
C TRP A 48 -2.72 5.00 -18.61
N LEU A 49 -2.42 6.32 -18.59
CA LEU A 49 -1.20 6.88 -18.04
C LEU A 49 -1.51 7.56 -16.69
N TYR A 50 -1.06 6.96 -15.61
CA TYR A 50 -1.10 7.57 -14.29
C TYR A 50 0.05 8.58 -14.15
N GLN A 51 -0.27 9.78 -13.67
CA GLN A 51 0.70 10.87 -13.47
C GLN A 51 0.77 11.28 -11.99
N ARG A 52 0.72 10.30 -11.09
CA ARG A 52 0.70 10.54 -9.66
C ARG A 52 1.51 9.50 -8.88
N ARG A 53 2.67 9.91 -8.37
CA ARG A 53 3.45 9.08 -7.43
C ARG A 53 2.64 8.80 -6.16
N ASP A 54 2.91 7.66 -5.55
CA ASP A 54 2.29 7.20 -4.30
C ASP A 54 0.77 6.98 -4.36
N LEU A 55 0.14 7.06 -5.54
CA LEU A 55 -1.27 6.69 -5.70
C LEU A 55 -1.48 5.24 -5.22
N PRO A 56 -2.36 4.97 -4.24
CA PRO A 56 -2.65 3.61 -3.83
C PRO A 56 -3.42 2.86 -4.93
N VAL A 57 -3.02 1.61 -5.16
CA VAL A 57 -3.67 0.71 -6.10
C VAL A 57 -3.85 -0.66 -5.46
N ARG A 58 -4.88 -1.40 -5.88
CA ARG A 58 -5.08 -2.78 -5.45
C ARG A 58 -4.58 -3.72 -6.54
N VAL A 59 -3.59 -4.55 -6.24
CA VAL A 59 -3.17 -5.62 -7.13
C VAL A 59 -4.17 -6.76 -7.01
N VAL A 60 -4.84 -7.10 -8.11
CA VAL A 60 -5.92 -8.10 -8.12
C VAL A 60 -5.54 -9.40 -8.83
N LYS A 61 -4.51 -9.36 -9.70
CA LYS A 61 -3.92 -10.54 -10.33
C LYS A 61 -2.42 -10.33 -10.56
N LYS A 62 -1.69 -11.44 -10.72
CA LYS A 62 -0.29 -11.44 -11.15
C LYS A 62 -0.07 -12.40 -12.31
N TYR A 63 0.82 -12.02 -13.21
CA TYR A 63 1.31 -12.85 -14.29
C TYR A 63 2.78 -12.50 -14.55
N GLN A 64 3.69 -13.39 -14.25
CA GLN A 64 5.14 -13.11 -14.34
C GLN A 64 5.51 -11.77 -13.66
N THR A 65 6.11 -10.83 -14.41
CA THR A 65 6.48 -9.47 -13.94
C THR A 65 5.33 -8.45 -14.03
N TRP A 66 4.13 -8.87 -14.47
CA TRP A 66 2.97 -8.00 -14.63
C TRP A 66 1.99 -8.14 -13.47
N ARG A 67 1.33 -7.05 -13.14
CA ARG A 67 0.28 -6.97 -12.12
C ARG A 67 -0.95 -6.33 -12.74
N LEU A 68 -2.10 -6.98 -12.62
CA LEU A 68 -3.39 -6.32 -12.90
C LEU A 68 -3.72 -5.49 -11.68
N ILE A 69 -3.72 -4.17 -11.86
CA ILE A 69 -4.05 -3.23 -10.80
C ILE A 69 -5.49 -2.72 -10.97
N GLN A 70 -6.09 -2.33 -9.85
CA GLN A 70 -7.33 -1.58 -9.79
C GLN A 70 -7.06 -0.26 -9.06
N ASP A 71 -7.48 0.84 -9.68
CA ASP A 71 -7.35 2.17 -9.13
C ASP A 71 -8.54 2.56 -8.21
N PRO A 72 -8.51 3.75 -7.57
CA PRO A 72 -9.61 4.20 -6.70
C PRO A 72 -10.96 4.34 -7.40
N ASP A 73 -10.99 4.57 -8.70
CA ASP A 73 -12.21 4.73 -9.51
C ASP A 73 -12.73 3.38 -10.05
N GLY A 74 -12.00 2.29 -9.76
CA GLY A 74 -12.35 0.93 -10.16
C GLY A 74 -11.80 0.52 -11.53
N ALA A 75 -11.09 1.41 -12.24
CA ALA A 75 -10.45 1.08 -13.51
C ALA A 75 -9.33 0.06 -13.32
N GLN A 76 -9.18 -0.84 -14.28
CA GLN A 76 -8.17 -1.90 -14.23
C GLN A 76 -7.25 -1.85 -15.44
N GLY A 77 -6.00 -2.27 -15.23
CA GLY A 77 -5.03 -2.42 -16.30
C GLY A 77 -3.77 -3.14 -15.81
N TRP A 78 -3.06 -3.74 -16.76
CA TRP A 78 -1.81 -4.44 -16.48
C TRP A 78 -0.62 -3.49 -16.43
N MET A 79 0.17 -3.59 -15.38
CA MET A 79 1.34 -2.76 -15.13
C MET A 79 2.54 -3.63 -14.75
N LEU A 80 3.75 -3.20 -15.11
CA LEU A 80 4.97 -3.86 -14.65
C LEU A 80 5.13 -3.72 -13.13
N VAL A 81 5.56 -4.78 -12.47
CA VAL A 81 5.81 -4.77 -11.03
C VAL A 81 6.84 -3.71 -10.62
N SER A 82 7.79 -3.37 -11.48
CA SER A 82 8.79 -2.32 -11.25
C SER A 82 8.19 -0.90 -11.14
N MET A 83 6.95 -0.70 -11.61
CA MET A 83 6.20 0.56 -11.46
C MET A 83 5.47 0.64 -10.13
N LEU A 84 5.50 -0.43 -9.33
CA LEU A 84 4.84 -0.52 -8.03
C LEU A 84 5.85 -0.46 -6.88
N SER A 85 5.39 0.04 -5.75
CA SER A 85 6.10 0.11 -4.49
C SER A 85 5.27 -0.56 -3.40
N ASP A 86 5.94 -1.20 -2.44
CA ASP A 86 5.32 -1.74 -1.23
C ASP A 86 4.98 -0.66 -0.19
N ARG A 87 5.32 0.60 -0.48
CA ARG A 87 4.96 1.72 0.39
C ARG A 87 3.45 1.76 0.56
N ARG A 88 3.00 1.70 1.81
CA ARG A 88 1.58 1.77 2.13
C ARG A 88 1.12 3.22 2.12
N THR A 89 0.20 3.50 1.21
CA THR A 89 -0.44 4.80 1.07
C THR A 89 -1.95 4.64 1.05
N ALA A 90 -2.66 5.71 1.36
CA ALA A 90 -4.10 5.78 1.23
C ALA A 90 -4.52 7.10 0.60
N MET A 91 -5.63 7.06 -0.12
CA MET A 91 -6.28 8.24 -0.68
C MET A 91 -7.60 8.48 0.04
N VAL A 92 -7.86 9.73 0.40
CA VAL A 92 -9.13 10.16 0.99
C VAL A 92 -10.24 9.98 -0.05
N ARG A 93 -11.28 9.22 0.31
CA ARG A 93 -12.41 8.92 -0.58
C ARG A 93 -13.16 10.20 -1.00
N PRO A 94 -13.85 10.17 -2.15
CA PRO A 94 -14.73 11.26 -2.59
C PRO A 94 -15.74 11.67 -1.52
N GLY A 95 -16.12 12.94 -1.52
CA GLY A 95 -17.08 13.56 -0.60
C GLY A 95 -16.51 14.79 0.10
N ASP A 96 -17.12 15.19 1.21
CA ASP A 96 -16.72 16.35 1.99
C ASP A 96 -15.31 16.19 2.61
N PRO A 97 -14.63 17.30 2.98
CA PRO A 97 -13.36 17.24 3.68
C PRO A 97 -13.43 16.41 4.96
N ARG A 98 -12.50 15.47 5.15
CA ARG A 98 -12.45 14.55 6.29
C ARG A 98 -11.66 15.13 7.46
N PRO A 99 -12.14 14.96 8.70
CA PRO A 99 -11.36 15.34 9.86
C PRO A 99 -10.18 14.38 10.05
N VAL A 100 -9.04 14.96 10.42
CA VAL A 100 -7.85 14.24 10.86
C VAL A 100 -7.69 14.49 12.36
N PHE A 101 -7.76 13.43 13.14
CA PHE A 101 -7.83 13.48 14.59
C PHE A 101 -6.46 13.36 15.27
N ALA A 102 -6.37 13.88 16.48
CA ALA A 102 -5.17 13.72 17.31
C ALA A 102 -4.97 12.29 17.80
N ASP A 103 -6.06 11.58 18.05
CA ASP A 103 -6.11 10.22 18.59
C ASP A 103 -7.14 9.39 17.82
N PRO A 104 -7.05 8.03 17.84
CA PRO A 104 -7.94 7.15 17.10
C PRO A 104 -9.31 6.98 17.80
N ASN A 105 -10.04 8.05 17.97
CA ASN A 105 -11.42 8.04 18.49
C ASN A 105 -12.19 9.29 18.02
N ASP A 106 -13.53 9.20 17.96
CA ASP A 106 -14.40 10.26 17.44
C ASP A 106 -14.51 11.49 18.35
N GLY A 107 -14.22 11.33 19.63
CA GLY A 107 -14.19 12.42 20.61
C GLY A 107 -12.88 13.18 20.65
N ALA A 108 -11.87 12.73 19.90
CA ALA A 108 -10.56 13.36 19.88
C ALA A 108 -10.59 14.72 19.18
N ARG A 109 -9.64 15.57 19.55
CA ARG A 109 -9.47 16.87 18.90
C ARG A 109 -9.13 16.70 17.42
N VAL A 110 -9.88 17.39 16.55
CA VAL A 110 -9.54 17.52 15.13
C VAL A 110 -8.31 18.41 14.97
N ARG A 111 -7.25 17.88 14.39
CA ARG A 111 -6.01 18.63 14.09
C ARG A 111 -6.18 19.52 12.87
N TYR A 112 -6.75 18.95 11.81
CA TYR A 112 -7.03 19.65 10.55
C TYR A 112 -8.07 18.86 9.74
N ARG A 113 -8.52 19.40 8.63
CA ARG A 113 -9.34 18.71 7.63
C ARG A 113 -8.54 18.47 6.37
N VAL A 114 -8.84 17.39 5.67
CA VAL A 114 -8.17 16.99 4.43
C VAL A 114 -9.21 16.81 3.33
N GLU A 115 -8.89 17.30 2.16
CA GLU A 115 -9.76 17.22 0.98
C GLU A 115 -9.82 15.81 0.40
N ALA A 116 -10.93 15.50 -0.26
CA ALA A 116 -11.07 14.29 -1.06
C ALA A 116 -9.95 14.21 -2.11
N GLY A 117 -9.48 12.98 -2.36
CA GLY A 117 -8.39 12.74 -3.28
C GLY A 117 -6.98 13.01 -2.73
N ALA A 118 -6.83 13.56 -1.53
CA ALA A 118 -5.52 13.69 -0.91
C ALA A 118 -4.91 12.31 -0.65
N VAL A 119 -3.62 12.16 -0.97
CA VAL A 119 -2.86 10.93 -0.75
C VAL A 119 -1.89 11.13 0.41
N GLY A 120 -1.92 10.20 1.36
CA GLY A 120 -1.02 10.17 2.49
C GLY A 120 -0.35 8.82 2.66
N ARG A 121 0.79 8.81 3.33
CA ARG A 121 1.48 7.59 3.76
C ARG A 121 0.80 7.04 5.00
N ILE A 122 0.48 5.75 4.99
CA ILE A 122 0.03 5.04 6.19
C ILE A 122 1.28 4.71 7.02
N SER A 123 1.29 5.18 8.26
CA SER A 123 2.36 4.85 9.21
C SER A 123 1.96 3.74 10.17
N LYS A 124 0.69 3.61 10.51
CA LYS A 124 0.19 2.56 11.41
C LYS A 124 -1.32 2.39 11.31
N CYS A 125 -1.79 1.13 11.30
CA CYS A 125 -3.18 0.75 11.52
C CYS A 125 -3.21 -0.45 12.47
N LYS A 126 -4.07 -0.42 13.49
CA LYS A 126 -4.13 -1.47 14.52
C LYS A 126 -5.28 -2.48 14.32
N GLY A 127 -6.01 -2.40 13.22
CA GLY A 127 -7.18 -3.24 12.98
C GLY A 127 -8.45 -2.79 13.72
N ASP A 128 -8.43 -1.61 14.31
CA ASP A 128 -9.50 -1.00 15.11
C ASP A 128 -10.37 0.01 14.32
N GLY A 129 -10.23 0.02 13.01
CA GLY A 129 -10.93 0.94 12.13
C GLY A 129 -10.27 2.31 11.98
N TRP A 130 -9.05 2.48 12.49
CA TRP A 130 -8.28 3.72 12.42
C TRP A 130 -6.90 3.50 11.83
N CYS A 131 -6.44 4.46 11.03
CA CYS A 131 -5.05 4.53 10.57
C CYS A 131 -4.43 5.88 10.91
N ARG A 132 -3.18 5.85 11.33
CA ARG A 132 -2.31 7.03 11.39
C ARG A 132 -1.75 7.25 10.00
N ILE A 133 -2.03 8.43 9.45
CA ILE A 133 -1.59 8.80 8.12
C ILE A 133 -0.82 10.11 8.15
N GLU A 134 0.14 10.24 7.26
CA GLU A 134 0.94 11.44 7.03
C GLU A 134 0.63 11.99 5.64
N ILE A 135 0.13 13.24 5.59
CA ILE A 135 -0.18 13.97 4.37
C ILE A 135 0.68 15.23 4.34
N GLY A 136 1.64 15.28 3.42
CA GLY A 136 2.67 16.31 3.41
C GLY A 136 3.55 16.21 4.67
N LYS A 137 3.52 17.25 5.51
CA LYS A 137 4.25 17.30 6.80
C LYS A 137 3.34 17.16 8.02
N LYS A 138 2.08 16.86 7.81
CA LYS A 138 1.08 16.76 8.87
C LYS A 138 0.62 15.32 9.04
N GLU A 139 0.45 14.89 10.28
CA GLU A 139 0.00 13.54 10.62
C GLU A 139 -1.19 13.55 11.56
N GLY A 140 -1.92 12.46 11.60
CA GLY A 140 -3.01 12.20 12.52
C GLY A 140 -3.79 10.94 12.13
N TYR A 141 -4.92 10.76 12.77
CA TYR A 141 -5.75 9.57 12.60
C TYR A 141 -6.96 9.84 11.72
N VAL A 142 -7.23 8.90 10.81
CA VAL A 142 -8.41 8.92 9.94
C VAL A 142 -9.06 7.53 10.01
N ARG A 143 -10.39 7.47 9.91
CA ARG A 143 -11.10 6.20 9.84
C ARG A 143 -10.79 5.47 8.53
N THR A 144 -10.64 4.15 8.60
CA THR A 144 -10.32 3.31 7.44
C THR A 144 -11.40 3.34 6.36
N ASN A 145 -12.67 3.50 6.74
CA ASN A 145 -13.79 3.60 5.79
C ASN A 145 -13.78 4.91 4.97
N GLU A 146 -13.06 5.92 5.42
CA GLU A 146 -12.84 7.20 4.70
C GLU A 146 -11.66 7.12 3.70
N LEU A 147 -10.96 5.99 3.67
CA LEU A 147 -9.72 5.81 2.93
C LEU A 147 -9.88 4.72 1.86
N TRP A 148 -9.23 4.92 0.71
CA TRP A 148 -8.90 3.89 -0.25
C TRP A 148 -7.40 3.55 -0.09
N GLY A 149 -7.05 2.27 -0.13
CA GLY A 149 -5.65 1.83 0.03
C GLY A 149 -5.43 1.03 1.32
N VAL A 150 -6.48 0.81 2.10
CA VAL A 150 -6.43 0.03 3.34
C VAL A 150 -7.73 -0.74 3.56
N GLY A 151 -7.64 -1.92 4.14
CA GLY A 151 -8.79 -2.70 4.60
C GLY A 151 -9.34 -2.19 5.95
N GLY A 152 -10.63 -2.43 6.22
CA GLY A 152 -11.30 -1.94 7.44
C GLY A 152 -10.63 -2.38 8.74
N ASN A 153 -10.19 -3.63 8.81
CA ASN A 153 -9.55 -4.23 10.00
C ASN A 153 -8.08 -4.62 9.70
N GLU A 154 -7.47 -3.97 8.74
CA GLU A 154 -6.09 -4.27 8.37
C GLU A 154 -5.10 -3.74 9.42
N ILE A 155 -4.08 -4.55 9.70
CA ILE A 155 -2.94 -4.15 10.53
C ILE A 155 -1.81 -3.74 9.60
N VAL A 156 -1.28 -2.54 9.81
CA VAL A 156 -0.11 -2.00 9.12
C VAL A 156 0.84 -1.46 10.19
N ASP A 157 2.06 -1.99 10.21
CA ASP A 157 3.14 -1.59 11.14
C ASP A 157 4.22 -0.74 10.43
#